data_199bda8e0ceb8bd8c7cab0e0a51a569d
#
_entry.id   199bda8e0ceb8bd8c7cab0e0a51a569d
#
_cell.length_a   1.000
_cell.length_b   1.000
_cell.length_c   1.000
_cell.angle_alpha   90.00
_cell.angle_beta   90.00
_cell.angle_gamma   90.00
#
_symmetry.space_group_name_H-M   'P 1'
#
loop_
_entity.id
_entity.type
_entity.pdbx_description
1 polymer ?
#
loop_
_entity_poly.entity_id
_entity_poly.type
_entity_poly.pdbx_seq_one_letter_code
_entity_poly.pdbx_strand_id
1 'polypeptide(L)'
;EICEVGRSTIREAVKLLVFSGKVEVIRGSGTYIKKEKNPKEVKAANDDPMGLQENSEENLFQTGLEFVDVRLMLEPEVAAMAASNADYADCQKLQMIQKEVEKLVARGENHIPADIEFHRQLAACTHNQTLCNLMEIVVKGIPLFAKITKNDFAKSTIEQHQAITEAIAAGDSQGAKYGMIAHLNGNRKGILKALTDQRIKEKI
;
A
#
# COMPACT_ATOMS: atom_id res chain seq x y z
N GLU A 1 -29.39 -38.30 -19.73
CA GLU A 1 -28.07 -38.99 -19.73
C GLU A 1 -27.20 -38.41 -20.84
N ILE A 2 -26.64 -37.20 -20.56
CA ILE A 2 -25.90 -36.43 -21.58
C ILE A 2 -24.39 -36.75 -21.53
N CYS A 3 -23.89 -37.38 -20.42
CA CYS A 3 -22.44 -37.48 -20.22
C CYS A 3 -21.90 -38.90 -20.17
N GLU A 4 -22.70 -39.97 -20.35
CA GLU A 4 -22.33 -41.42 -20.32
C GLU A 4 -21.37 -41.83 -19.16
N VAL A 5 -21.38 -41.11 -18.03
CA VAL A 5 -20.52 -41.32 -16.87
C VAL A 5 -21.35 -41.64 -15.62
N GLY A 6 -20.76 -42.42 -14.70
CA GLY A 6 -21.42 -42.83 -13.46
C GLY A 6 -21.66 -41.65 -12.50
N ARG A 7 -22.69 -41.78 -11.64
CA ARG A 7 -23.03 -40.73 -10.64
C ARG A 7 -21.87 -40.43 -9.67
N SER A 8 -21.00 -41.39 -9.37
CA SER A 8 -19.79 -41.20 -8.58
C SER A 8 -18.83 -40.24 -9.23
N THR A 9 -18.59 -40.42 -10.54
CA THR A 9 -17.70 -39.54 -11.32
C THR A 9 -18.22 -38.10 -11.36
N ILE A 10 -19.52 -37.91 -11.53
CA ILE A 10 -20.15 -36.59 -11.49
C ILE A 10 -19.98 -35.95 -10.11
N ARG A 11 -20.16 -36.70 -9.02
CA ARG A 11 -19.97 -36.17 -7.66
C ARG A 11 -18.53 -35.74 -7.41
N GLU A 12 -17.53 -36.50 -7.86
CA GLU A 12 -16.13 -36.10 -7.72
C GLU A 12 -15.79 -34.87 -8.59
N ALA A 13 -16.31 -34.82 -9.80
CA ALA A 13 -16.16 -33.63 -10.65
C ALA A 13 -16.77 -32.35 -9.99
N VAL A 14 -17.97 -32.49 -9.40
CA VAL A 14 -18.60 -31.36 -8.66
C VAL A 14 -17.76 -30.96 -7.46
N LYS A 15 -17.19 -31.92 -6.68
CA LYS A 15 -16.29 -31.58 -5.56
C LYS A 15 -15.06 -30.80 -6.02
N LEU A 16 -14.44 -31.21 -7.14
CA LEU A 16 -13.31 -30.50 -7.72
C LEU A 16 -13.69 -29.06 -8.17
N LEU A 17 -14.88 -28.92 -8.77
CA LEU A 17 -15.39 -27.60 -9.17
C LEU A 17 -15.73 -26.72 -7.97
N VAL A 18 -16.22 -27.30 -6.86
CA VAL A 18 -16.42 -26.57 -5.59
C VAL A 18 -15.08 -26.14 -5.01
N PHE A 19 -14.11 -27.07 -4.95
CA PHE A 19 -12.76 -26.80 -4.45
C PHE A 19 -12.06 -25.70 -5.28
N SER A 20 -12.23 -25.71 -6.60
CA SER A 20 -11.71 -24.66 -7.49
C SER A 20 -12.52 -23.35 -7.47
N GLY A 21 -13.57 -23.28 -6.62
CA GLY A 21 -14.39 -22.07 -6.47
C GLY A 21 -15.31 -21.75 -7.65
N LYS A 22 -15.44 -22.66 -8.64
CA LYS A 22 -16.25 -22.43 -9.85
C LYS A 22 -17.74 -22.66 -9.63
N VAL A 23 -18.10 -23.52 -8.68
CA VAL A 23 -19.50 -23.80 -8.33
C VAL A 23 -19.70 -23.79 -6.82
N GLU A 24 -20.94 -23.62 -6.38
CA GLU A 24 -21.36 -23.81 -4.99
C GLU A 24 -22.52 -24.79 -4.90
N VAL A 25 -22.55 -25.55 -3.81
CA VAL A 25 -23.64 -26.50 -3.53
C VAL A 25 -24.48 -25.93 -2.40
N ILE A 26 -25.74 -25.61 -2.70
CA ILE A 26 -26.72 -25.17 -1.71
C ILE A 26 -27.55 -26.38 -1.31
N ARG A 27 -27.44 -26.80 -0.04
CA ARG A 27 -28.11 -27.98 0.47
C ARG A 27 -29.64 -27.87 0.31
N GLY A 28 -30.24 -28.85 -0.36
CA GLY A 28 -31.67 -28.86 -0.64
C GLY A 28 -32.10 -28.04 -1.87
N SER A 29 -31.20 -27.32 -2.51
CA SER A 29 -31.52 -26.46 -3.67
C SER A 29 -30.81 -26.90 -4.95
N GLY A 30 -29.51 -27.23 -4.88
CA GLY A 30 -28.76 -27.68 -6.06
C GLY A 30 -27.29 -27.22 -6.09
N THR A 31 -26.68 -27.42 -7.28
CA THR A 31 -25.34 -26.95 -7.60
C THR A 31 -25.42 -25.79 -8.58
N TYR A 32 -24.84 -24.68 -8.22
CA TYR A 32 -24.90 -23.43 -8.99
C TYR A 32 -23.51 -23.01 -9.42
N ILE A 33 -23.39 -22.50 -10.65
CA ILE A 33 -22.17 -21.88 -11.13
C ILE A 33 -22.00 -20.56 -10.35
N LYS A 34 -20.88 -20.41 -9.64
CA LYS A 34 -20.53 -19.10 -9.09
C LYS A 34 -20.33 -18.15 -10.24
N LYS A 35 -21.08 -17.03 -10.24
CA LYS A 35 -20.77 -15.97 -11.18
C LYS A 35 -19.30 -15.63 -11.05
N GLU A 36 -18.56 -15.72 -12.14
CA GLU A 36 -17.22 -15.12 -12.18
C GLU A 36 -17.39 -13.67 -11.69
N LYS A 37 -16.57 -13.30 -10.69
CA LYS A 37 -16.55 -11.89 -10.25
C LYS A 37 -16.35 -11.07 -11.50
N ASN A 38 -17.22 -10.08 -11.68
CA ASN A 38 -17.14 -9.19 -12.82
C ASN A 38 -15.69 -8.75 -13.01
N PRO A 39 -15.09 -8.80 -14.21
CA PRO A 39 -13.71 -8.34 -14.43
C PRO A 39 -13.42 -6.95 -13.81
N LYS A 40 -14.47 -6.11 -13.70
CA LYS A 40 -14.40 -4.82 -13.01
C LYS A 40 -14.26 -4.98 -11.49
N GLU A 41 -14.95 -5.95 -10.87
CA GLU A 41 -14.87 -6.23 -9.41
C GLU A 41 -13.53 -6.89 -9.04
N VAL A 42 -13.02 -7.79 -9.89
CA VAL A 42 -11.68 -8.39 -9.72
C VAL A 42 -10.60 -7.34 -9.90
N LYS A 43 -10.76 -6.40 -10.84
CA LYS A 43 -9.84 -5.29 -11.04
C LYS A 43 -9.88 -4.33 -9.84
N ALA A 44 -11.06 -3.96 -9.36
CA ALA A 44 -11.22 -3.11 -8.17
C ALA A 44 -10.59 -3.76 -6.92
N ALA A 45 -10.81 -5.06 -6.68
CA ALA A 45 -10.19 -5.78 -5.57
C ALA A 45 -8.65 -5.88 -5.68
N ASN A 46 -8.10 -5.93 -6.91
CA ASN A 46 -6.66 -5.87 -7.15
C ASN A 46 -6.09 -4.45 -7.02
N ASP A 47 -6.91 -3.43 -7.29
CA ASP A 47 -6.51 -2.03 -7.18
C ASP A 47 -6.55 -1.54 -5.72
N ASP A 48 -7.39 -2.14 -4.86
CA ASP A 48 -7.48 -1.86 -3.42
C ASP A 48 -7.41 -3.12 -2.56
N PRO A 49 -6.26 -3.80 -2.51
CA PRO A 49 -6.10 -5.07 -1.80
C PRO A 49 -6.24 -4.96 -0.27
N MET A 50 -6.19 -3.74 0.28
CA MET A 50 -6.34 -3.47 1.71
C MET A 50 -7.70 -2.88 2.08
N GLY A 51 -8.61 -2.67 1.12
CA GLY A 51 -9.94 -2.10 1.37
C GLY A 51 -9.92 -0.66 1.90
N LEU A 52 -8.95 0.14 1.47
CA LEU A 52 -8.77 1.50 1.98
C LEU A 52 -9.66 2.54 1.29
N GLN A 53 -10.20 2.22 0.11
CA GLN A 53 -10.95 3.17 -0.72
C GLN A 53 -12.45 3.15 -0.48
N GLU A 54 -13.01 2.04 0.04
CA GLU A 54 -14.45 1.86 0.26
C GLU A 54 -14.97 2.48 1.57
N ASN A 55 -14.16 3.27 2.26
CA ASN A 55 -14.55 3.83 3.55
C ASN A 55 -15.42 5.08 3.40
N SER A 56 -16.50 5.15 4.21
CA SER A 56 -17.27 6.37 4.41
C SER A 56 -16.39 7.50 4.95
N GLU A 57 -16.79 8.75 4.74
CA GLU A 57 -16.03 9.91 5.26
C GLU A 57 -15.82 9.84 6.79
N GLU A 58 -16.76 9.25 7.53
CA GLU A 58 -16.66 9.05 8.97
C GLU A 58 -15.51 8.14 9.40
N ASN A 59 -15.18 7.12 8.59
CA ASN A 59 -14.12 6.15 8.87
C ASN A 59 -12.77 6.51 8.24
N LEU A 60 -12.73 7.53 7.38
CA LEU A 60 -11.55 7.86 6.57
C LEU A 60 -10.30 8.13 7.43
N PHE A 61 -10.44 8.90 8.52
CA PHE A 61 -9.32 9.24 9.42
C PHE A 61 -8.85 8.02 10.21
N GLN A 62 -9.81 7.22 10.70
CA GLN A 62 -9.48 5.98 11.42
C GLN A 62 -8.71 5.02 10.52
N THR A 63 -9.20 4.78 9.31
CA THR A 63 -8.50 3.96 8.29
C THR A 63 -7.12 4.50 7.98
N GLY A 64 -6.97 5.82 7.86
CA GLY A 64 -5.67 6.46 7.66
C GLY A 64 -4.70 6.22 8.82
N LEU A 65 -5.16 6.27 10.06
CA LEU A 65 -4.34 5.98 11.25
C LEU A 65 -3.93 4.51 11.30
N GLU A 66 -4.85 3.58 11.07
CA GLU A 66 -4.59 2.15 11.03
C GLU A 66 -3.60 1.80 9.91
N PHE A 67 -3.71 2.45 8.75
CA PHE A 67 -2.77 2.29 7.67
C PHE A 67 -1.35 2.77 8.04
N VAL A 68 -1.23 3.92 8.73
CA VAL A 68 0.07 4.40 9.23
C VAL A 68 0.65 3.42 10.25
N ASP A 69 -0.16 2.77 11.09
CA ASP A 69 0.33 1.75 12.03
C ASP A 69 0.95 0.55 11.30
N VAL A 70 0.32 0.06 10.23
CA VAL A 70 0.89 -1.01 9.39
C VAL A 70 2.22 -0.58 8.75
N ARG A 71 2.29 0.65 8.23
CA ARG A 71 3.52 1.20 7.67
C ARG A 71 4.63 1.30 8.71
N LEU A 72 4.31 1.75 9.93
CA LEU A 72 5.27 1.84 11.06
C LEU A 72 5.81 0.48 11.50
N MET A 73 5.05 -0.60 11.33
CA MET A 73 5.53 -1.96 11.62
C MET A 73 6.50 -2.48 10.55
N LEU A 74 6.40 -2.03 9.31
CA LEU A 74 7.10 -2.61 8.17
C LEU A 74 8.22 -1.71 7.64
N GLU A 75 7.91 -0.47 7.28
CA GLU A 75 8.79 0.37 6.48
C GLU A 75 10.09 0.81 7.19
N PRO A 76 10.14 1.00 8.53
CA PRO A 76 11.39 1.27 9.21
C PRO A 76 12.41 0.13 9.07
N GLU A 77 11.97 -1.13 9.13
CA GLU A 77 12.84 -2.28 8.93
C GLU A 77 13.26 -2.40 7.46
N VAL A 78 12.36 -2.11 6.53
CA VAL A 78 12.69 -2.03 5.10
C VAL A 78 13.78 -0.98 4.85
N ALA A 79 13.68 0.21 5.45
CA ALA A 79 14.69 1.26 5.32
C ALA A 79 16.04 0.85 5.93
N ALA A 80 16.04 0.20 7.09
CA ALA A 80 17.26 -0.33 7.70
C ALA A 80 17.94 -1.41 6.83
N MET A 81 17.15 -2.33 6.28
CA MET A 81 17.65 -3.35 5.34
C MET A 81 18.15 -2.74 4.04
N ALA A 82 17.47 -1.72 3.52
CA ALA A 82 17.91 -0.98 2.34
C ALA A 82 19.30 -0.37 2.57
N ALA A 83 19.54 0.28 3.71
CA ALA A 83 20.84 0.84 4.04
C ALA A 83 21.96 -0.21 4.16
N SER A 84 21.60 -1.45 4.58
CA SER A 84 22.58 -2.55 4.67
C SER A 84 22.91 -3.20 3.34
N ASN A 85 21.98 -3.17 2.36
CA ASN A 85 22.05 -4.01 1.15
C ASN A 85 22.17 -3.20 -0.15
N ALA A 86 21.80 -1.90 -0.14
CA ALA A 86 21.82 -1.07 -1.32
C ALA A 86 23.21 -0.99 -1.96
N ASP A 87 23.28 -1.19 -3.25
CA ASP A 87 24.48 -0.91 -4.03
C ASP A 87 24.53 0.55 -4.51
N TYR A 88 25.60 0.89 -5.25
CA TYR A 88 25.78 2.26 -5.76
C TYR A 88 24.66 2.66 -6.74
N ALA A 89 24.20 1.74 -7.58
CA ALA A 89 23.15 2.00 -8.57
C ALA A 89 21.79 2.23 -7.88
N ASP A 90 21.50 1.48 -6.82
CA ASP A 90 20.33 1.66 -5.97
C ASP A 90 20.31 3.04 -5.32
N CYS A 91 21.41 3.44 -4.71
CA CYS A 91 21.57 4.76 -4.08
C CYS A 91 21.37 5.90 -5.09
N GLN A 92 21.94 5.78 -6.28
CA GLN A 92 21.74 6.77 -7.35
C GLN A 92 20.26 6.86 -7.77
N LYS A 93 19.60 5.70 -7.96
CA LYS A 93 18.19 5.66 -8.35
C LYS A 93 17.31 6.26 -7.27
N LEU A 94 17.53 5.92 -6.00
CA LEU A 94 16.79 6.47 -4.87
C LEU A 94 16.94 8.00 -4.80
N GLN A 95 18.16 8.51 -4.97
CA GLN A 95 18.44 9.95 -5.00
C GLN A 95 17.74 10.67 -6.16
N MET A 96 17.67 10.03 -7.35
CA MET A 96 16.95 10.59 -8.49
C MET A 96 15.44 10.70 -8.23
N ILE A 97 14.85 9.67 -7.62
CA ILE A 97 13.42 9.65 -7.26
C ILE A 97 13.14 10.73 -6.21
N GLN A 98 13.98 10.84 -5.17
CA GLN A 98 13.83 11.86 -4.14
C GLN A 98 13.86 13.29 -4.73
N LYS A 99 14.80 13.57 -5.65
CA LYS A 99 14.87 14.85 -6.36
C LYS A 99 13.64 15.12 -7.23
N GLU A 100 13.02 14.09 -7.80
CA GLU A 100 11.78 14.26 -8.57
C GLU A 100 10.61 14.61 -7.64
N VAL A 101 10.50 13.99 -6.45
CA VAL A 101 9.51 14.38 -5.43
C VAL A 101 9.69 15.86 -5.07
N GLU A 102 10.91 16.29 -4.75
CA GLU A 102 11.24 17.69 -4.42
C GLU A 102 10.84 18.66 -5.53
N LYS A 103 11.19 18.34 -6.78
CA LYS A 103 10.87 19.17 -7.95
C LYS A 103 9.36 19.29 -8.18
N LEU A 104 8.61 18.21 -8.07
CA LEU A 104 7.15 18.22 -8.23
C LEU A 104 6.48 19.05 -7.14
N VAL A 105 6.89 18.89 -5.89
CA VAL A 105 6.39 19.68 -4.76
C VAL A 105 6.73 21.17 -4.94
N ALA A 106 7.96 21.50 -5.36
CA ALA A 106 8.36 22.89 -5.59
C ALA A 106 7.54 23.60 -6.68
N ARG A 107 7.01 22.83 -7.65
CA ARG A 107 6.14 23.32 -8.73
C ARG A 107 4.65 23.28 -8.39
N GLY A 108 4.28 22.75 -7.22
CA GLY A 108 2.88 22.53 -6.87
C GLY A 108 2.19 21.45 -7.72
N GLU A 109 2.98 20.56 -8.33
CA GLU A 109 2.51 19.45 -9.15
C GLU A 109 2.22 18.22 -8.29
N ASN A 110 1.49 17.23 -8.85
CA ASN A 110 1.17 15.99 -8.15
C ASN A 110 2.42 15.14 -7.95
N HIS A 111 2.94 15.08 -6.73
CA HIS A 111 4.13 14.31 -6.35
C HIS A 111 3.82 12.89 -5.90
N ILE A 112 2.55 12.50 -5.70
CA ILE A 112 2.16 11.19 -5.14
C ILE A 112 2.72 10.00 -5.94
N PRO A 113 2.73 9.99 -7.29
CA PRO A 113 3.35 8.88 -8.02
C PRO A 113 4.86 8.73 -7.74
N ALA A 114 5.58 9.84 -7.56
CA ALA A 114 7.01 9.81 -7.23
C ALA A 114 7.24 9.40 -5.77
N ASP A 115 6.36 9.79 -4.85
CA ASP A 115 6.35 9.35 -3.45
C ASP A 115 6.14 7.82 -3.35
N ILE A 116 5.19 7.28 -4.09
CA ILE A 116 4.98 5.83 -4.22
C ILE A 116 6.25 5.13 -4.72
N GLU A 117 6.88 5.67 -5.76
CA GLU A 117 8.10 5.09 -6.32
C GLU A 117 9.28 5.16 -5.34
N PHE A 118 9.35 6.19 -4.49
CA PHE A 118 10.34 6.27 -3.41
C PHE A 118 10.24 5.07 -2.47
N HIS A 119 9.05 4.76 -1.96
CA HIS A 119 8.83 3.62 -1.08
C HIS A 119 9.04 2.26 -1.78
N ARG A 120 8.73 2.14 -3.07
CA ARG A 120 9.08 0.96 -3.89
C ARG A 120 10.58 0.78 -4.00
N GLN A 121 11.30 1.85 -4.28
CA GLN A 121 12.76 1.79 -4.42
C GLN A 121 13.43 1.43 -3.10
N LEU A 122 12.93 1.88 -1.94
CA LEU A 122 13.40 1.42 -0.64
C LEU A 122 13.31 -0.11 -0.50
N ALA A 123 12.19 -0.69 -0.90
CA ALA A 123 12.05 -2.16 -0.90
C ALA A 123 12.99 -2.83 -1.91
N ALA A 124 13.19 -2.26 -3.09
CA ALA A 124 14.13 -2.77 -4.09
C ALA A 124 15.58 -2.77 -3.56
N CYS A 125 16.00 -1.71 -2.86
CA CYS A 125 17.32 -1.61 -2.20
C CYS A 125 17.56 -2.71 -1.15
N THR A 126 16.53 -3.39 -0.66
CA THR A 126 16.71 -4.54 0.27
C THR A 126 17.21 -5.79 -0.45
N HIS A 127 17.10 -5.87 -1.78
CA HIS A 127 17.34 -7.05 -2.61
C HIS A 127 16.49 -8.28 -2.19
N ASN A 128 15.34 -8.02 -1.53
CA ASN A 128 14.40 -9.04 -1.08
C ASN A 128 13.10 -8.97 -1.89
N GLN A 129 12.92 -9.91 -2.82
CA GLN A 129 11.77 -9.92 -3.72
C GLN A 129 10.43 -10.04 -2.97
N THR A 130 10.39 -10.73 -1.82
CA THR A 130 9.16 -10.85 -1.02
C THR A 130 8.77 -9.51 -0.41
N LEU A 131 9.74 -8.72 0.06
CA LEU A 131 9.48 -7.36 0.53
C LEU A 131 9.04 -6.44 -0.61
N CYS A 132 9.63 -6.56 -1.80
CA CYS A 132 9.17 -5.81 -2.97
C CYS A 132 7.69 -6.11 -3.27
N ASN A 133 7.31 -7.39 -3.32
CA ASN A 133 5.93 -7.81 -3.57
C ASN A 133 4.95 -7.31 -2.48
N LEU A 134 5.37 -7.32 -1.21
CA LEU A 134 4.57 -6.79 -0.11
C LEU A 134 4.41 -5.28 -0.20
N MET A 135 5.49 -4.56 -0.52
CA MET A 135 5.44 -3.10 -0.69
C MET A 135 4.58 -2.66 -1.87
N GLU A 136 4.44 -3.46 -2.94
CA GLU A 136 3.48 -3.18 -4.01
C GLU A 136 2.02 -3.10 -3.52
N ILE A 137 1.70 -3.81 -2.44
CA ILE A 137 0.39 -3.73 -1.80
C ILE A 137 0.31 -2.47 -0.93
N VAL A 138 1.32 -2.26 -0.07
CA VAL A 138 1.35 -1.15 0.89
C VAL A 138 1.32 0.22 0.21
N VAL A 139 2.11 0.42 -0.84
CA VAL A 139 2.18 1.74 -1.51
C VAL A 139 0.87 2.18 -2.15
N LYS A 140 -0.05 1.27 -2.43
CA LYS A 140 -1.39 1.60 -2.95
C LYS A 140 -2.24 2.42 -1.96
N GLY A 141 -1.89 2.37 -0.67
CA GLY A 141 -2.55 3.18 0.36
C GLY A 141 -1.98 4.61 0.52
N ILE A 142 -0.83 4.93 -0.07
CA ILE A 142 -0.22 6.27 0.06
C ILE A 142 -1.16 7.41 -0.39
N PRO A 143 -1.95 7.28 -1.49
CA PRO A 143 -2.89 8.33 -1.89
C PRO A 143 -3.95 8.67 -0.83
N LEU A 144 -4.25 7.74 0.09
CA LEU A 144 -5.18 7.98 1.20
C LEU A 144 -4.69 9.11 2.11
N PHE A 145 -3.39 9.12 2.44
CA PHE A 145 -2.78 10.19 3.24
C PHE A 145 -2.92 11.55 2.56
N ALA A 146 -2.58 11.63 1.27
CA ALA A 146 -2.71 12.86 0.49
C ALA A 146 -4.16 13.38 0.44
N LYS A 147 -5.13 12.46 0.29
CA LYS A 147 -6.57 12.78 0.32
C LYS A 147 -6.98 13.36 1.67
N ILE A 148 -6.53 12.77 2.79
CA ILE A 148 -6.86 13.22 4.14
C ILE A 148 -6.24 14.58 4.44
N THR A 149 -4.97 14.79 4.14
CA THR A 149 -4.19 15.97 4.54
C THR A 149 -4.19 17.09 3.50
N LYS A 150 -4.79 16.86 2.33
CA LYS A 150 -4.79 17.83 1.19
C LYS A 150 -3.39 18.31 0.81
N ASN A 151 -2.38 17.45 0.97
CA ASN A 151 -0.98 17.71 0.67
C ASN A 151 -0.29 18.81 1.54
N ASP A 152 -0.88 19.21 2.68
CA ASP A 152 -0.30 20.25 3.55
C ASP A 152 1.09 19.89 4.11
N PHE A 153 1.49 18.62 4.04
CA PHE A 153 2.73 18.08 4.61
C PHE A 153 3.84 17.80 3.57
N ALA A 154 3.65 18.15 2.31
CA ALA A 154 4.59 17.86 1.23
C ALA A 154 6.02 18.37 1.48
N LYS A 155 6.19 19.55 2.10
CA LYS A 155 7.52 20.08 2.43
C LYS A 155 8.26 19.24 3.46
N SER A 156 7.59 18.82 4.54
CA SER A 156 8.22 17.95 5.56
C SER A 156 8.56 16.57 5.01
N THR A 157 7.78 16.06 4.05
CA THR A 157 8.09 14.82 3.33
C THR A 157 9.42 14.90 2.61
N ILE A 158 9.72 16.03 1.93
CA ILE A 158 11.01 16.23 1.22
C ILE A 158 12.19 16.09 2.19
N GLU A 159 12.16 16.81 3.32
CA GLU A 159 13.23 16.81 4.31
C GLU A 159 13.46 15.41 4.90
N GLN A 160 12.39 14.70 5.16
CA GLN A 160 12.41 13.33 5.71
C GLN A 160 12.92 12.32 4.68
N HIS A 161 12.47 12.38 3.43
CA HIS A 161 12.97 11.54 2.35
C HIS A 161 14.45 11.79 2.08
N GLN A 162 14.91 13.04 2.13
CA GLN A 162 16.32 13.39 1.99
C GLN A 162 17.16 12.71 3.10
N ALA A 163 16.74 12.84 4.36
CA ALA A 163 17.44 12.21 5.49
C ALA A 163 17.53 10.69 5.37
N ILE A 164 16.44 10.03 4.94
CA ILE A 164 16.42 8.57 4.68
C ILE A 164 17.40 8.22 3.56
N THR A 165 17.37 8.98 2.44
CA THR A 165 18.24 8.74 1.28
C THR A 165 19.72 8.87 1.66
N GLU A 166 20.08 9.89 2.45
CA GLU A 166 21.44 10.13 2.92
C GLU A 166 21.91 9.00 3.86
N ALA A 167 21.06 8.56 4.78
CA ALA A 167 21.36 7.45 5.67
C ALA A 167 21.60 6.14 4.90
N ILE A 168 20.79 5.85 3.87
CA ILE A 168 20.97 4.68 3.02
C ILE A 168 22.27 4.77 2.24
N ALA A 169 22.58 5.92 1.65
CA ALA A 169 23.82 6.12 0.90
C ALA A 169 25.07 6.01 1.79
N ALA A 170 24.94 6.31 3.09
CA ALA A 170 25.99 6.16 4.08
C ALA A 170 26.10 4.74 4.68
N GLY A 171 25.17 3.82 4.35
CA GLY A 171 25.06 2.49 4.98
C GLY A 171 24.60 2.56 6.45
N ASP A 172 24.01 3.68 6.87
CA ASP A 172 23.50 3.89 8.23
C ASP A 172 22.12 3.31 8.41
N SER A 173 22.04 2.03 8.77
CA SER A 173 20.79 1.32 8.98
C SER A 173 19.92 1.93 10.10
N GLN A 174 20.53 2.43 11.17
CA GLN A 174 19.77 3.03 12.25
C GLN A 174 19.26 4.42 11.88
N GLY A 175 20.06 5.23 11.22
CA GLY A 175 19.63 6.51 10.67
C GLY A 175 18.48 6.37 9.69
N ALA A 176 18.56 5.41 8.75
CA ALA A 176 17.48 5.11 7.81
C ALA A 176 16.20 4.67 8.52
N LYS A 177 16.30 3.79 9.52
CA LYS A 177 15.18 3.34 10.35
C LYS A 177 14.50 4.49 11.08
N TYR A 178 15.27 5.30 11.79
CA TYR A 178 14.73 6.44 12.54
C TYR A 178 14.18 7.53 11.63
N GLY A 179 14.80 7.77 10.48
CA GLY A 179 14.28 8.66 9.45
C GLY A 179 12.91 8.23 8.97
N MET A 180 12.71 6.94 8.69
CA MET A 180 11.40 6.40 8.29
C MET A 180 10.37 6.48 9.42
N ILE A 181 10.74 6.20 10.67
CA ILE A 181 9.85 6.38 11.83
C ILE A 181 9.42 7.86 11.93
N ALA A 182 10.34 8.80 11.77
CA ALA A 182 10.03 10.23 11.81
C ALA A 182 9.08 10.64 10.69
N HIS A 183 9.30 10.14 9.46
CA HIS A 183 8.44 10.35 8.31
C HIS A 183 7.00 9.87 8.56
N LEU A 184 6.84 8.63 9.00
CA LEU A 184 5.51 8.05 9.23
C LEU A 184 4.79 8.67 10.44
N ASN A 185 5.52 9.07 11.48
CA ASN A 185 4.95 9.85 12.59
C ASN A 185 4.54 11.28 12.13
N GLY A 186 5.23 11.85 11.16
CA GLY A 186 4.82 13.08 10.47
C GLY A 186 3.45 12.90 9.80
N ASN A 187 3.29 11.81 9.06
CA ASN A 187 2.03 11.44 8.42
C ASN A 187 0.91 11.26 9.44
N ARG A 188 1.17 10.56 10.56
CA ARG A 188 0.21 10.40 11.68
C ARG A 188 -0.25 11.75 12.25
N LYS A 189 0.70 12.65 12.52
CA LYS A 189 0.40 14.01 13.00
C LYS A 189 -0.45 14.79 12.00
N GLY A 190 -0.19 14.62 10.71
CA GLY A 190 -0.96 15.22 9.62
C GLY A 190 -2.43 14.78 9.65
N ILE A 191 -2.68 13.48 9.78
CA ILE A 191 -4.04 12.93 9.88
C ILE A 191 -4.76 13.47 11.12
N LEU A 192 -4.11 13.46 12.28
CA LEU A 192 -4.70 13.96 13.54
C LEU A 192 -5.03 15.45 13.47
N LYS A 193 -4.18 16.26 12.82
CA LYS A 193 -4.45 17.66 12.57
C LYS A 193 -5.67 17.84 11.69
N ALA A 194 -5.73 17.16 10.55
CA ALA A 194 -6.85 17.23 9.62
C ALA A 194 -8.19 16.82 10.29
N LEU A 195 -8.18 15.79 11.13
CA LEU A 195 -9.34 15.38 11.94
C LEU A 195 -9.78 16.49 12.92
N THR A 196 -8.83 17.14 13.57
CA THR A 196 -9.11 18.25 14.50
C THR A 196 -9.73 19.44 13.78
N ASP A 197 -9.17 19.81 12.63
CA ASP A 197 -9.65 20.92 11.80
C ASP A 197 -11.06 20.67 11.25
N GLN A 198 -11.39 19.42 10.91
CA GLN A 198 -12.74 19.03 10.52
C GLN A 198 -13.74 19.20 11.66
N ARG A 199 -13.44 18.67 12.85
CA ARG A 199 -14.32 18.77 14.03
C ARG A 199 -14.59 20.21 14.47
N ILE A 200 -13.65 21.13 14.26
CA ILE A 200 -13.84 22.55 14.52
C ILE A 200 -14.83 23.14 13.53
N LYS A 201 -14.74 22.78 12.23
CA LYS A 201 -15.64 23.28 11.19
C LYS A 201 -17.08 22.79 11.37
N GLU A 202 -17.29 21.59 11.89
CA GLU A 202 -18.62 21.02 12.15
C GLU A 202 -19.35 21.66 13.36
N LYS A 203 -18.62 22.42 14.19
CA LYS A 203 -19.17 23.10 15.39
C LYS A 203 -19.51 24.57 15.17
N ILE A 204 -19.20 25.11 14.01
CA ILE A 204 -19.48 26.51 13.61
C ILE A 204 -20.67 26.54 12.64
#